data_ad993d4c32a058e5836bc0c821ee63e3
#
_entry.id   ad993d4c32a058e5836bc0c821ee63e3
#
_cell.length_a   1.000
_cell.length_b   1.000
_cell.length_c   1.000
_cell.angle_alpha   90.00
_cell.angle_beta   90.00
_cell.angle_gamma   90.00
#
_symmetry.space_group_name_H-M   'P 1'
#
loop_
_entity.id
_entity.type
_entity.pdbx_description
1 polymer ?
#
loop_
_entity_poly.entity_id
_entity_poly.type
_entity_poly.pdbx_seq_one_letter_code
_entity_poly.pdbx_strand_id
1 'polypeptide(L)'
;MSDIVVGLDIGTSNVRVVIGEHDENEKLHIIGVGTAPSTGLRSGVIVNIEATMKAVTAAIYDAELMSGHEVNSCFVGIGSTQVDSLNSKGQVSVSNKSREIGQNDINRVIECASNIAIPLDRQVLHVVPQMYTVENSVDIVEKTKDPTNMLGSRLYVDVHIITATTTTMQNIITCASRSGYTVDGIMLKTLATAQSVLTEEEKELGSILIDMGGGSTDVIVIADGAPICTASV
;
A
#
# COMPACT_ATOMS: atom_id res chain seq x y z
N MET A 1 10.53 -23.73 5.57
CA MET A 1 9.17 -23.42 6.06
C MET A 1 8.53 -22.63 4.94
N SER A 2 7.37 -23.04 4.46
CA SER A 2 6.61 -22.26 3.47
C SER A 2 6.23 -20.91 4.08
N ASP A 3 6.49 -19.85 3.33
CA ASP A 3 6.18 -18.48 3.77
C ASP A 3 4.73 -18.19 3.40
N ILE A 4 3.85 -18.24 4.42
CA ILE A 4 2.41 -18.03 4.24
C ILE A 4 2.09 -16.55 4.42
N VAL A 5 1.38 -15.99 3.46
CA VAL A 5 0.92 -14.60 3.46
C VAL A 5 -0.60 -14.58 3.41
N VAL A 6 -1.22 -13.78 4.28
CA VAL A 6 -2.67 -13.64 4.36
C VAL A 6 -3.07 -12.21 4.05
N GLY A 7 -3.95 -12.05 3.06
CA GLY A 7 -4.60 -10.79 2.72
C GLY A 7 -6.04 -10.77 3.20
N LEU A 8 -6.41 -9.73 3.95
CA LEU A 8 -7.77 -9.48 4.44
C LEU A 8 -8.33 -8.19 3.81
N ASP A 9 -9.38 -8.33 3.02
CA ASP A 9 -10.16 -7.21 2.49
C ASP A 9 -11.47 -7.05 3.28
N ILE A 10 -11.56 -6.00 4.08
CA ILE A 10 -12.78 -5.63 4.79
C ILE A 10 -13.57 -4.67 3.89
N GLY A 11 -14.50 -5.22 3.10
CA GLY A 11 -15.31 -4.47 2.15
C GLY A 11 -16.72 -4.15 2.67
N THR A 12 -17.41 -3.20 2.01
CA THR A 12 -18.77 -2.80 2.37
C THR A 12 -19.79 -3.92 2.16
N SER A 13 -19.67 -4.68 1.06
CA SER A 13 -20.59 -5.78 0.75
C SER A 13 -20.11 -7.12 1.28
N ASN A 14 -18.82 -7.38 1.21
CA ASN A 14 -18.22 -8.64 1.63
C ASN A 14 -16.88 -8.40 2.32
N VAL A 15 -16.56 -9.25 3.29
CA VAL A 15 -15.20 -9.46 3.77
C VAL A 15 -14.61 -10.62 2.97
N ARG A 16 -13.38 -10.48 2.48
CA ARG A 16 -12.67 -11.51 1.73
C ARG A 16 -11.30 -11.75 2.34
N VAL A 17 -10.90 -13.01 2.34
CA VAL A 17 -9.59 -13.45 2.81
C VAL A 17 -8.95 -14.29 1.71
N VAL A 18 -7.67 -14.08 1.49
CA VAL A 18 -6.87 -14.86 0.56
C VAL A 18 -5.63 -15.33 1.31
N ILE A 19 -5.36 -16.63 1.29
CA ILE A 19 -4.16 -17.24 1.83
C ILE A 19 -3.28 -17.65 0.67
N GLY A 20 -2.06 -17.15 0.65
CA GLY A 20 -1.04 -17.49 -0.33
C GLY A 20 0.18 -18.14 0.30
N GLU A 21 0.84 -19.00 -0.44
CA GLU A 21 2.06 -19.69 -0.07
C GLU A 21 3.13 -19.45 -1.15
N HIS A 22 4.34 -19.08 -0.75
CA HIS A 22 5.47 -19.00 -1.68
C HIS A 22 6.08 -20.38 -1.89
N ASP A 23 6.30 -20.75 -3.16
CA ASP A 23 7.05 -21.93 -3.52
C ASP A 23 8.57 -21.70 -3.44
N GLU A 24 9.36 -22.74 -3.72
CA GLU A 24 10.83 -22.70 -3.72
C GLU A 24 11.42 -21.69 -4.73
N ASN A 25 10.64 -21.24 -5.70
CA ASN A 25 11.01 -20.24 -6.70
C ASN A 25 10.46 -18.83 -6.37
N GLU A 26 10.03 -18.60 -5.14
CA GLU A 26 9.40 -17.35 -4.66
C GLU A 26 8.08 -17.00 -5.37
N LYS A 27 7.47 -17.94 -6.07
CA LYS A 27 6.18 -17.72 -6.73
C LYS A 27 5.04 -17.93 -5.74
N LEU A 28 4.15 -16.94 -5.66
CA LEU A 28 2.97 -16.98 -4.80
C LEU A 28 1.86 -17.85 -5.42
N HIS A 29 1.39 -18.84 -4.67
CA HIS A 29 0.25 -19.69 -5.00
C HIS A 29 -0.89 -19.44 -4.02
N ILE A 30 -2.09 -19.21 -4.54
CA ILE A 30 -3.27 -19.05 -3.69
C ILE A 30 -3.74 -20.44 -3.28
N ILE A 31 -3.76 -20.71 -1.97
CA ILE A 31 -4.11 -22.00 -1.36
C ILE A 31 -5.42 -21.96 -0.59
N GLY A 32 -5.91 -20.77 -0.23
CA GLY A 32 -7.16 -20.59 0.49
C GLY A 32 -7.86 -19.29 0.15
N VAL A 33 -9.18 -19.34 0.02
CA VAL A 33 -10.04 -18.16 -0.16
C VAL A 33 -11.27 -18.31 0.73
N GLY A 34 -11.61 -17.25 1.45
CA GLY A 34 -12.81 -17.18 2.25
C GLY A 34 -13.60 -15.90 2.00
N THR A 35 -14.90 -15.97 2.10
CA THR A 35 -15.79 -14.83 1.87
C THR A 35 -16.97 -14.86 2.81
N ALA A 36 -17.25 -13.72 3.46
CA ALA A 36 -18.44 -13.56 4.30
C ALA A 36 -19.17 -12.25 3.96
N PRO A 37 -20.51 -12.21 4.02
CA PRO A 37 -21.27 -10.99 3.89
C PRO A 37 -20.90 -9.96 4.96
N SER A 38 -20.70 -8.71 4.55
CA SER A 38 -20.38 -7.60 5.46
C SER A 38 -21.63 -6.81 5.78
N THR A 39 -21.92 -6.60 7.07
CA THR A 39 -23.02 -5.77 7.55
C THR A 39 -22.57 -4.66 8.49
N GLY A 40 -21.26 -4.61 8.77
CA GLY A 40 -20.65 -3.66 9.71
C GLY A 40 -20.07 -2.41 9.08
N LEU A 41 -20.11 -2.27 7.72
CA LEU A 41 -19.54 -1.15 6.99
C LEU A 41 -20.61 -0.32 6.26
N ARG A 42 -20.32 0.98 6.12
CA ARG A 42 -21.08 1.89 5.25
C ARG A 42 -20.08 2.78 4.50
N SER A 43 -20.17 2.82 3.16
CA SER A 43 -19.26 3.60 2.31
C SER A 43 -17.78 3.39 2.66
N GLY A 44 -17.37 2.13 2.84
CA GLY A 44 -15.99 1.76 3.17
C GLY A 44 -15.56 2.05 4.62
N VAL A 45 -16.42 2.60 5.46
CA VAL A 45 -16.13 2.95 6.86
C VAL A 45 -16.81 1.95 7.81
N ILE A 46 -16.08 1.48 8.80
CA ILE A 46 -16.62 0.59 9.85
C ILE A 46 -17.54 1.40 10.76
N VAL A 47 -18.82 1.03 10.79
CA VAL A 47 -19.86 1.64 11.64
C VAL A 47 -20.31 0.70 12.76
N ASN A 48 -20.04 -0.60 12.63
CA ASN A 48 -20.34 -1.60 13.68
C ASN A 48 -19.19 -2.61 13.78
N ILE A 49 -18.38 -2.46 14.83
CA ILE A 49 -17.19 -3.29 15.06
C ILE A 49 -17.57 -4.76 15.26
N GLU A 50 -18.61 -5.06 16.06
CA GLU A 50 -19.01 -6.45 16.37
C GLU A 50 -19.51 -7.19 15.12
N ALA A 51 -20.30 -6.53 14.26
CA ALA A 51 -20.75 -7.12 13.03
C ALA A 51 -19.58 -7.36 12.05
N THR A 52 -18.63 -6.42 12.01
CA THR A 52 -17.41 -6.57 11.19
C THR A 52 -16.55 -7.72 11.69
N MET A 53 -16.32 -7.84 13.00
CA MET A 53 -15.56 -8.95 13.59
C MET A 53 -16.17 -10.31 13.25
N LYS A 54 -17.49 -10.46 13.33
CA LYS A 54 -18.17 -11.72 12.93
C LYS A 54 -17.92 -12.06 11.47
N ALA A 55 -17.98 -11.09 10.58
CA ALA A 55 -17.72 -11.29 9.15
C ALA A 55 -16.25 -11.64 8.90
N VAL A 56 -15.31 -10.97 9.59
CA VAL A 56 -13.86 -11.28 9.51
C VAL A 56 -13.60 -12.71 9.95
N THR A 57 -14.09 -13.11 11.14
CA THR A 57 -13.91 -14.47 11.67
C THR A 57 -14.51 -15.53 10.71
N ALA A 58 -15.70 -15.29 10.16
CA ALA A 58 -16.31 -16.22 9.22
C ALA A 58 -15.51 -16.36 7.92
N ALA A 59 -15.03 -15.24 7.34
CA ALA A 59 -14.23 -15.29 6.12
C ALA A 59 -12.87 -15.97 6.34
N ILE A 60 -12.21 -15.71 7.47
CA ILE A 60 -10.95 -16.39 7.80
C ILE A 60 -11.18 -17.89 7.98
N TYR A 61 -12.20 -18.27 8.73
CA TYR A 61 -12.55 -19.68 8.93
C TYR A 61 -12.74 -20.45 7.60
N ASP A 62 -13.45 -19.85 6.64
CA ASP A 62 -13.64 -20.47 5.31
C ASP A 62 -12.31 -20.62 4.56
N ALA A 63 -11.42 -19.61 4.66
CA ALA A 63 -10.09 -19.67 4.04
C ALA A 63 -9.18 -20.72 4.69
N GLU A 64 -9.22 -20.84 6.01
CA GLU A 64 -8.50 -21.88 6.77
C GLU A 64 -8.97 -23.29 6.41
N LEU A 65 -10.29 -23.50 6.30
CA LEU A 65 -10.84 -24.78 5.87
C LEU A 65 -10.36 -25.18 4.47
N MET A 66 -10.25 -24.22 3.55
CA MET A 66 -9.80 -24.47 2.20
C MET A 66 -8.30 -24.76 2.13
N SER A 67 -7.49 -23.99 2.86
CA SER A 67 -6.02 -24.08 2.83
C SER A 67 -5.46 -25.21 3.71
N GLY A 68 -6.18 -25.56 4.79
CA GLY A 68 -5.69 -26.44 5.86
C GLY A 68 -4.66 -25.75 6.78
N HIS A 69 -4.51 -24.43 6.71
CA HIS A 69 -3.57 -23.66 7.52
C HIS A 69 -4.31 -22.70 8.44
N GLU A 70 -3.81 -22.59 9.68
CA GLU A 70 -4.31 -21.63 10.67
C GLU A 70 -3.74 -20.23 10.40
N VAL A 71 -4.61 -19.21 10.48
CA VAL A 71 -4.25 -17.80 10.30
C VAL A 71 -4.00 -17.16 11.66
N ASN A 72 -2.81 -16.61 11.86
CA ASN A 72 -2.43 -15.87 13.07
C ASN A 72 -2.27 -14.38 12.81
N SER A 73 -1.86 -14.02 11.60
CA SER A 73 -1.66 -12.62 11.20
C SER A 73 -2.06 -12.40 9.74
N CYS A 74 -2.31 -11.12 9.39
CA CYS A 74 -2.73 -10.75 8.04
C CYS A 74 -2.33 -9.31 7.68
N PHE A 75 -2.17 -9.06 6.38
CA PHE A 75 -2.18 -7.73 5.81
C PHE A 75 -3.61 -7.30 5.53
N VAL A 76 -3.96 -6.05 5.88
CA VAL A 76 -5.34 -5.56 5.72
C VAL A 76 -5.42 -4.46 4.67
N GLY A 77 -6.36 -4.62 3.74
CA GLY A 77 -6.65 -3.60 2.74
C GLY A 77 -7.50 -2.45 3.28
N ILE A 78 -7.08 -1.20 3.03
CA ILE A 78 -7.87 0.00 3.28
C ILE A 78 -8.23 0.68 1.95
N GLY A 79 -9.46 1.14 1.81
CA GLY A 79 -9.95 1.93 0.68
C GLY A 79 -11.27 2.56 1.06
N SER A 80 -11.38 3.86 1.00
CA SER A 80 -12.60 4.61 1.29
C SER A 80 -12.37 6.10 1.06
N THR A 81 -13.41 6.89 1.14
CA THR A 81 -13.35 8.36 1.16
C THR A 81 -12.53 8.96 2.31
N GLN A 82 -12.03 8.12 3.23
CA GLN A 82 -11.13 8.52 4.33
C GLN A 82 -9.64 8.47 3.95
N VAL A 83 -9.33 8.01 2.74
CA VAL A 83 -7.98 8.05 2.16
C VAL A 83 -7.85 9.33 1.33
N ASP A 84 -6.71 9.96 1.38
CA ASP A 84 -6.35 11.15 0.61
C ASP A 84 -4.89 11.06 0.17
N SER A 85 -4.50 11.79 -0.85
CA SER A 85 -3.14 11.76 -1.35
C SER A 85 -2.64 13.13 -1.80
N LEU A 86 -1.32 13.25 -1.81
CA LEU A 86 -0.64 14.43 -2.32
C LEU A 86 0.74 14.04 -2.86
N ASN A 87 1.27 14.86 -3.76
CA ASN A 87 2.63 14.71 -4.25
C ASN A 87 3.55 15.69 -3.52
N SER A 88 4.74 15.23 -3.19
CA SER A 88 5.78 16.02 -2.52
C SER A 88 7.14 15.82 -3.18
N LYS A 89 8.06 16.73 -2.89
CA LYS A 89 9.43 16.68 -3.39
C LYS A 89 10.43 16.77 -2.25
N GLY A 90 11.46 15.94 -2.32
CA GLY A 90 12.59 15.97 -1.40
C GLY A 90 13.90 16.28 -2.12
N GLN A 91 14.85 16.83 -1.37
CA GLN A 91 16.18 17.12 -1.85
C GLN A 91 17.20 16.90 -0.74
N VAL A 92 18.30 16.23 -1.07
CA VAL A 92 19.46 16.11 -0.17
C VAL A 92 20.77 16.30 -0.93
N SER A 93 21.81 16.75 -0.23
CA SER A 93 23.16 16.74 -0.75
C SER A 93 23.80 15.38 -0.52
N VAL A 94 24.52 14.86 -1.52
CA VAL A 94 25.33 13.65 -1.42
C VAL A 94 26.65 14.04 -0.75
N SER A 95 26.86 13.57 0.48
CA SER A 95 27.95 14.07 1.36
C SER A 95 29.18 13.16 1.41
N ASN A 96 29.15 11.99 0.77
CA ASN A 96 30.30 11.12 0.73
C ASN A 96 31.41 11.65 -0.21
N LYS A 97 32.67 11.26 0.05
CA LYS A 97 33.83 11.74 -0.72
C LYS A 97 33.81 11.26 -2.17
N SER A 98 33.21 10.10 -2.45
CA SER A 98 33.09 9.53 -3.80
C SER A 98 31.95 10.17 -4.60
N ARG A 99 31.03 10.88 -3.94
CA ARG A 99 29.78 11.40 -4.53
C ARG A 99 28.90 10.30 -5.14
N GLU A 100 29.10 9.08 -4.75
CA GLU A 100 28.30 7.93 -5.16
C GLU A 100 27.05 7.85 -4.27
N ILE A 101 25.89 7.77 -4.89
CA ILE A 101 24.60 7.71 -4.19
C ILE A 101 24.42 6.31 -3.60
N GLY A 102 24.30 6.25 -2.28
CA GLY A 102 24.04 5.02 -1.55
C GLY A 102 22.62 4.95 -0.99
N GLN A 103 22.25 3.79 -0.45
CA GLN A 103 20.92 3.58 0.16
C GLN A 103 20.60 4.61 1.26
N ASN A 104 21.60 5.08 1.99
CA ASN A 104 21.41 6.09 3.02
C ASN A 104 20.96 7.44 2.44
N ASP A 105 21.48 7.84 1.28
CA ASP A 105 21.07 9.08 0.61
C ASP A 105 19.65 8.96 0.07
N ILE A 106 19.29 7.76 -0.46
CA ILE A 106 17.94 7.43 -0.93
C ILE A 106 16.94 7.51 0.24
N ASN A 107 17.25 6.91 1.37
CA ASN A 107 16.40 6.96 2.56
C ASN A 107 16.22 8.39 3.06
N ARG A 108 17.29 9.16 3.12
CA ARG A 108 17.27 10.58 3.54
C ARG A 108 16.44 11.48 2.62
N VAL A 109 16.50 11.26 1.30
CA VAL A 109 15.73 12.09 0.36
C VAL A 109 14.24 11.77 0.42
N ILE A 110 13.88 10.49 0.63
CA ILE A 110 12.49 10.06 0.86
C ILE A 110 11.96 10.64 2.18
N GLU A 111 12.75 10.57 3.26
CA GLU A 111 12.39 11.17 4.55
C GLU A 111 12.19 12.68 4.42
N CYS A 112 13.08 13.38 3.70
CA CYS A 112 12.95 14.80 3.41
C CYS A 112 11.64 15.11 2.65
N ALA A 113 11.30 14.31 1.63
CA ALA A 113 10.05 14.45 0.87
C ALA A 113 8.81 14.19 1.72
N SER A 114 8.92 13.30 2.71
CA SER A 114 7.82 12.88 3.59
C SER A 114 7.58 13.84 4.76
N ASN A 115 8.54 14.74 5.05
CA ASN A 115 8.43 15.71 6.15
C ASN A 115 7.54 16.90 5.77
N ILE A 116 6.26 16.62 5.64
CA ILE A 116 5.21 17.58 5.28
C ILE A 116 4.23 17.77 6.44
N ALA A 117 3.55 18.91 6.46
CA ALA A 117 2.47 19.14 7.41
C ALA A 117 1.24 18.30 7.05
N ILE A 118 0.91 17.35 7.91
CA ILE A 118 -0.27 16.48 7.79
C ILE A 118 -1.27 16.89 8.88
N PRO A 119 -2.60 16.91 8.59
CA PRO A 119 -3.62 17.13 9.62
C PRO A 119 -3.47 16.14 10.79
N LEU A 120 -3.74 16.60 12.01
CA LEU A 120 -3.53 15.81 13.25
C LEU A 120 -4.39 14.52 13.32
N ASP A 121 -5.48 14.50 12.60
CA ASP A 121 -6.41 13.36 12.51
C ASP A 121 -6.03 12.36 11.42
N ARG A 122 -4.89 12.57 10.73
CA ARG A 122 -4.42 11.69 9.64
C ARG A 122 -3.04 11.13 9.93
N GLN A 123 -2.74 10.00 9.30
CA GLN A 123 -1.43 9.35 9.32
C GLN A 123 -1.00 9.00 7.90
N VAL A 124 0.31 8.98 7.65
CA VAL A 124 0.88 8.47 6.41
C VAL A 124 0.65 6.96 6.35
N LEU A 125 0.03 6.51 5.27
CA LEU A 125 -0.17 5.10 4.97
C LEU A 125 0.96 4.59 4.07
N HIS A 126 1.24 5.30 2.97
CA HIS A 126 2.30 4.98 2.03
C HIS A 126 3.06 6.23 1.58
N VAL A 127 4.34 6.07 1.31
CA VAL A 127 5.18 7.00 0.57
C VAL A 127 5.76 6.24 -0.61
N VAL A 128 5.33 6.57 -1.81
CA VAL A 128 5.74 5.86 -3.03
C VAL A 128 6.62 6.78 -3.87
N PRO A 129 7.93 6.49 -4.01
CA PRO A 129 8.79 7.22 -4.91
C PRO A 129 8.30 7.10 -6.35
N GLN A 130 8.25 8.23 -7.07
CA GLN A 130 7.84 8.29 -8.47
C GLN A 130 9.05 8.35 -9.38
N MET A 131 9.96 9.30 -9.12
CA MET A 131 11.13 9.56 -9.93
C MET A 131 12.22 10.21 -9.12
N TYR A 132 13.45 9.76 -9.31
CA TYR A 132 14.63 10.42 -8.78
C TYR A 132 15.27 11.31 -9.83
N THR A 133 15.93 12.36 -9.38
CA THR A 133 16.70 13.26 -10.22
C THR A 133 18.07 13.44 -9.59
N VAL A 134 19.11 13.09 -10.33
CA VAL A 134 20.51 13.22 -9.91
C VAL A 134 21.14 14.42 -10.58
N GLU A 135 21.64 15.36 -9.80
CA GLU A 135 22.37 16.53 -10.28
C GLU A 135 23.87 16.35 -9.99
N ASN A 136 24.70 16.45 -11.00
CA ASN A 136 26.15 16.42 -10.84
C ASN A 136 26.76 17.84 -10.79
N SER A 137 28.09 17.93 -10.63
CA SER A 137 28.82 19.21 -10.50
C SER A 137 28.87 20.07 -11.77
N VAL A 138 28.34 19.59 -12.89
CA VAL A 138 28.41 20.21 -14.23
C VAL A 138 27.00 20.53 -14.74
N ASP A 139 26.02 20.68 -13.83
CA ASP A 139 24.61 20.95 -14.11
C ASP A 139 23.91 19.92 -15.04
N ILE A 140 24.46 18.69 -15.14
CA ILE A 140 23.80 17.60 -15.82
C ILE A 140 22.79 17.01 -14.85
N VAL A 141 21.54 16.97 -15.30
CA VAL A 141 20.38 16.46 -14.54
C VAL A 141 19.89 15.18 -15.21
N GLU A 142 19.98 14.07 -14.50
CA GLU A 142 19.53 12.77 -14.95
C GLU A 142 18.33 12.30 -14.15
N LYS A 143 17.26 11.87 -14.84
CA LYS A 143 16.09 11.23 -14.22
C LYS A 143 16.24 9.72 -14.24
N THR A 144 15.93 9.08 -13.13
CA THR A 144 16.04 7.63 -12.99
C THR A 144 15.04 7.09 -11.97
N LYS A 145 14.68 5.81 -12.10
CA LYS A 145 13.90 5.09 -11.08
C LYS A 145 14.78 4.53 -9.96
N ASP A 146 16.04 4.26 -10.28
CA ASP A 146 17.04 3.78 -9.33
C ASP A 146 18.32 4.61 -9.45
N PRO A 147 18.60 5.49 -8.47
CA PRO A 147 19.80 6.30 -8.45
C PRO A 147 21.00 5.61 -7.81
N THR A 148 20.87 4.35 -7.41
CA THR A 148 21.91 3.60 -6.69
C THR A 148 23.21 3.55 -7.49
N ASN A 149 24.35 3.84 -6.87
CA ASN A 149 25.68 3.89 -7.44
C ASN A 149 25.90 4.98 -8.52
N MET A 150 24.91 5.84 -8.81
CA MET A 150 25.12 7.01 -9.65
C MET A 150 25.96 8.06 -8.96
N LEU A 151 26.75 8.83 -9.73
CA LEU A 151 27.57 9.92 -9.21
C LEU A 151 26.79 11.23 -9.27
N GLY A 152 26.62 11.89 -8.12
CA GLY A 152 25.90 13.15 -8.03
C GLY A 152 26.32 14.00 -6.86
N SER A 153 26.07 15.31 -6.94
CA SER A 153 26.23 16.25 -5.84
C SER A 153 24.96 16.45 -5.04
N ARG A 154 23.80 16.29 -5.72
CA ARG A 154 22.47 16.39 -5.13
C ARG A 154 21.56 15.29 -5.66
N LEU A 155 20.70 14.79 -4.79
CA LEU A 155 19.65 13.85 -5.10
C LEU A 155 18.29 14.47 -4.79
N TYR A 156 17.37 14.40 -5.74
CA TYR A 156 15.99 14.81 -5.59
C TYR A 156 15.10 13.58 -5.74
N VAL A 157 13.92 13.63 -5.14
CA VAL A 157 12.86 12.63 -5.36
C VAL A 157 11.50 13.32 -5.44
N ASP A 158 10.68 12.90 -6.39
CA ASP A 158 9.25 13.13 -6.40
C ASP A 158 8.58 11.91 -5.75
N VAL A 159 7.67 12.12 -4.80
CA VAL A 159 6.95 11.05 -4.09
C VAL A 159 5.44 11.29 -4.11
N HIS A 160 4.68 10.19 -4.19
CA HIS A 160 3.26 10.17 -3.93
C HIS A 160 3.02 9.73 -2.48
N ILE A 161 2.41 10.59 -1.66
CA ILE A 161 2.13 10.33 -0.25
C ILE A 161 0.64 10.05 -0.12
N ILE A 162 0.31 8.91 0.45
CA ILE A 162 -1.05 8.49 0.72
C ILE A 162 -1.27 8.53 2.22
N THR A 163 -2.34 9.18 2.65
CA THR A 163 -2.73 9.32 4.04
C THR A 163 -4.12 8.74 4.29
N ALA A 164 -4.35 8.27 5.49
CA ALA A 164 -5.67 7.83 5.94
C ALA A 164 -6.00 8.45 7.30
N THR A 165 -7.29 8.56 7.63
CA THR A 165 -7.67 9.04 8.96
C THR A 165 -7.24 8.02 10.03
N THR A 166 -6.67 8.52 11.11
CA THR A 166 -6.20 7.72 12.26
C THR A 166 -7.31 6.81 12.79
N THR A 167 -8.55 7.33 12.87
CA THR A 167 -9.70 6.57 13.35
C THR A 167 -10.03 5.38 12.45
N THR A 168 -9.99 5.54 11.12
CA THR A 168 -10.25 4.44 10.18
C THR A 168 -9.19 3.35 10.32
N MET A 169 -7.91 3.72 10.35
CA MET A 169 -6.81 2.76 10.55
C MET A 169 -6.96 2.02 11.88
N GLN A 170 -7.25 2.75 12.96
CA GLN A 170 -7.42 2.17 14.30
C GLN A 170 -8.63 1.22 14.38
N ASN A 171 -9.74 1.54 13.72
CA ASN A 171 -10.91 0.67 13.69
C ASN A 171 -10.63 -0.64 12.94
N ILE A 172 -9.88 -0.60 11.83
CA ILE A 172 -9.46 -1.79 11.08
C ILE A 172 -8.58 -2.68 11.96
N ILE A 173 -7.54 -2.09 12.59
CA ILE A 173 -6.64 -2.83 13.51
C ILE A 173 -7.44 -3.43 14.65
N THR A 174 -8.36 -2.65 15.25
CA THR A 174 -9.20 -3.11 16.36
C THR A 174 -10.09 -4.28 15.95
N CYS A 175 -10.70 -4.26 14.76
CA CYS A 175 -11.52 -5.36 14.28
C CYS A 175 -10.70 -6.65 14.12
N ALA A 176 -9.54 -6.59 13.45
CA ALA A 176 -8.68 -7.75 13.26
C ALA A 176 -8.15 -8.28 14.61
N SER A 177 -7.61 -7.41 15.45
CA SER A 177 -7.01 -7.81 16.75
C SER A 177 -8.05 -8.40 17.71
N ARG A 178 -9.25 -7.82 17.79
CA ARG A 178 -10.33 -8.37 18.63
C ARG A 178 -10.92 -9.67 18.07
N SER A 179 -10.74 -9.93 16.77
CA SER A 179 -11.09 -11.21 16.16
C SER A 179 -10.01 -12.29 16.40
N GLY A 180 -8.89 -11.94 17.04
CA GLY A 180 -7.80 -12.86 17.38
C GLY A 180 -6.61 -12.81 16.41
N TYR A 181 -6.59 -11.89 15.41
CA TYR A 181 -5.58 -11.84 14.37
C TYR A 181 -4.67 -10.61 14.51
N THR A 182 -3.37 -10.81 14.34
CA THR A 182 -2.39 -9.71 14.28
C THR A 182 -2.42 -9.04 12.92
N VAL A 183 -2.33 -7.71 12.89
CA VAL A 183 -2.20 -6.95 11.63
C VAL A 183 -0.72 -6.69 11.38
N ASP A 184 -0.16 -7.35 10.37
CA ASP A 184 1.25 -7.20 9.96
C ASP A 184 1.48 -5.88 9.22
N GLY A 185 0.45 -5.41 8.50
CA GLY A 185 0.48 -4.13 7.80
C GLY A 185 -0.87 -3.75 7.20
N ILE A 186 -1.00 -2.47 6.87
CA ILE A 186 -2.17 -1.93 6.18
C ILE A 186 -1.73 -1.45 4.79
N MET A 187 -2.47 -1.84 3.77
CA MET A 187 -2.18 -1.48 2.38
C MET A 187 -3.37 -0.80 1.72
N LEU A 188 -3.11 0.22 0.90
CA LEU A 188 -4.16 0.81 0.06
C LEU A 188 -4.65 -0.24 -0.96
N LYS A 189 -5.97 -0.49 -0.99
CA LYS A 189 -6.58 -1.51 -1.87
C LYS A 189 -6.25 -1.27 -3.34
N THR A 190 -6.37 -0.04 -3.83
CA THR A 190 -6.08 0.29 -5.23
C THR A 190 -4.63 0.07 -5.62
N LEU A 191 -3.67 0.28 -4.70
CA LEU A 191 -2.26 -0.10 -4.92
C LEU A 191 -2.11 -1.61 -5.03
N ALA A 192 -2.71 -2.36 -4.10
CA ALA A 192 -2.66 -3.83 -4.12
C ALA A 192 -3.33 -4.39 -5.40
N THR A 193 -4.49 -3.84 -5.78
CA THR A 193 -5.18 -4.21 -7.02
C THR A 193 -4.33 -3.91 -8.24
N ALA A 194 -3.71 -2.72 -8.31
CA ALA A 194 -2.84 -2.34 -9.43
C ALA A 194 -1.64 -3.28 -9.58
N GLN A 195 -1.06 -3.74 -8.46
CA GLN A 195 0.04 -4.70 -8.50
C GLN A 195 -0.39 -6.09 -9.00
N SER A 196 -1.64 -6.48 -8.76
CA SER A 196 -2.12 -7.81 -9.14
C SER A 196 -2.72 -7.89 -10.54
N VAL A 197 -3.24 -6.78 -11.10
CA VAL A 197 -3.99 -6.80 -12.37
C VAL A 197 -3.30 -6.07 -13.52
N LEU A 198 -2.43 -5.09 -13.25
CA LEU A 198 -1.72 -4.35 -14.30
C LEU A 198 -0.38 -5.00 -14.61
N THR A 199 -0.07 -5.11 -15.90
CA THR A 199 1.27 -5.50 -16.36
C THR A 199 2.26 -4.34 -16.18
N GLU A 200 3.57 -4.65 -16.18
CA GLU A 200 4.60 -3.61 -16.08
C GLU A 200 4.53 -2.62 -17.26
N GLU A 201 4.22 -3.11 -18.48
CA GLU A 201 4.04 -2.26 -19.66
C GLU A 201 2.86 -1.29 -19.49
N GLU A 202 1.74 -1.75 -18.92
CA GLU A 202 0.57 -0.89 -18.64
C GLU A 202 0.89 0.17 -17.59
N LYS A 203 1.67 -0.17 -16.57
CA LYS A 203 2.13 0.79 -15.55
C LYS A 203 3.08 1.83 -16.15
N GLU A 204 3.99 1.42 -17.06
CA GLU A 204 4.93 2.33 -17.72
C GLU A 204 4.24 3.27 -18.71
N LEU A 205 3.36 2.75 -19.56
CA LEU A 205 2.62 3.54 -20.56
C LEU A 205 1.61 4.50 -19.94
N GLY A 206 1.20 4.21 -18.72
CA GLY A 206 0.18 4.95 -17.99
C GLY A 206 -1.18 4.28 -18.04
N SER A 207 -1.76 4.12 -16.85
CA SER A 207 -3.06 3.47 -16.67
C SER A 207 -3.91 4.19 -15.63
N ILE A 208 -5.21 4.09 -15.83
CA ILE A 208 -6.21 4.48 -14.82
C ILE A 208 -6.91 3.21 -14.38
N LEU A 209 -6.75 2.85 -13.11
CA LEU A 209 -7.47 1.73 -12.50
C LEU A 209 -8.62 2.28 -11.67
N ILE A 210 -9.82 1.75 -11.90
CA ILE A 210 -11.04 2.11 -11.18
C ILE A 210 -11.56 0.85 -10.50
N ASP A 211 -11.58 0.88 -9.16
CA ASP A 211 -12.13 -0.19 -8.32
C ASP A 211 -13.54 0.22 -7.86
N MET A 212 -14.56 -0.39 -8.45
CA MET A 212 -15.97 -0.13 -8.13
C MET A 212 -16.44 -1.11 -7.08
N GLY A 213 -16.41 -0.69 -5.82
CA GLY A 213 -16.86 -1.47 -4.67
C GLY A 213 -18.36 -1.37 -4.38
N GLY A 214 -18.78 -1.99 -3.28
CA GLY A 214 -20.18 -1.94 -2.82
C GLY A 214 -20.56 -0.65 -2.10
N GLY A 215 -19.63 0.24 -1.79
CA GLY A 215 -19.90 1.46 -1.02
C GLY A 215 -18.93 2.61 -1.28
N SER A 216 -17.92 2.41 -2.08
CA SER A 216 -17.02 3.43 -2.59
C SER A 216 -16.54 3.04 -3.98
N THR A 217 -16.07 4.00 -4.75
CA THR A 217 -15.32 3.81 -5.99
C THR A 217 -13.95 4.44 -5.80
N ASP A 218 -12.92 3.64 -5.86
CA ASP A 218 -11.55 4.05 -5.63
C ASP A 218 -10.80 4.11 -6.96
N VAL A 219 -10.02 5.17 -7.19
CA VAL A 219 -9.29 5.41 -8.44
C VAL A 219 -7.82 5.60 -8.16
N ILE A 220 -6.98 4.98 -8.97
CA ILE A 220 -5.54 5.25 -9.00
C ILE A 220 -5.09 5.51 -10.44
N VAL A 221 -4.31 6.56 -10.61
CA VAL A 221 -3.65 6.89 -11.88
C VAL A 221 -2.17 6.57 -11.74
N ILE A 222 -1.65 5.75 -12.63
CA ILE A 222 -0.25 5.32 -12.67
C ILE A 222 0.35 5.84 -13.98
N ALA A 223 1.55 6.38 -13.92
CA ALA A 223 2.33 6.76 -15.08
C ALA A 223 3.82 6.55 -14.75
N ASP A 224 4.59 6.20 -15.75
CA ASP A 224 6.03 5.89 -15.59
C ASP A 224 6.27 4.87 -14.47
N GLY A 225 5.39 3.87 -14.34
CA GLY A 225 5.47 2.80 -13.33
C GLY A 225 5.11 3.19 -11.89
N ALA A 226 4.70 4.43 -11.63
CA ALA A 226 4.40 4.90 -10.28
C ALA A 226 3.03 5.60 -10.17
N PRO A 227 2.36 5.56 -9.00
CA PRO A 227 1.13 6.28 -8.77
C PRO A 227 1.39 7.79 -8.77
N ILE A 228 0.54 8.53 -9.48
CA ILE A 228 0.59 10.00 -9.56
C ILE A 228 -0.64 10.66 -8.94
N CYS A 229 -1.74 9.92 -8.82
CA CYS A 229 -2.97 10.38 -8.20
C CYS A 229 -3.76 9.20 -7.64
N THR A 230 -4.31 9.35 -6.45
CA THR A 230 -5.29 8.43 -5.85
C THR A 230 -6.47 9.23 -5.34
N ALA A 231 -7.69 8.72 -5.57
CA ALA A 231 -8.94 9.36 -5.15
C ALA A 231 -9.99 8.31 -4.79
N SER A 232 -10.98 8.69 -3.99
CA SER A 232 -12.11 7.83 -3.62
C SER A 232 -13.41 8.64 -3.57
N VAL A 233 -14.50 8.07 -4.08
CA VAL A 233 -15.84 8.64 -4.07
C VAL A 233 -16.89 7.62 -3.59
#